data_6ff8c6b985a4fb1c6d1b803f41ce1689
#
_entry.id   6ff8c6b985a4fb1c6d1b803f41ce1689
#
_cell.length_a   1.000
_cell.length_b   1.000
_cell.length_c   1.000
_cell.angle_alpha   90.00
_cell.angle_beta   90.00
_cell.angle_gamma   90.00
#
_symmetry.space_group_name_H-M   'P 1'
#
loop_
_entity.id
_entity.type
_entity.pdbx_description
1 polymer ?
#
loop_
_entity_poly.entity_id
_entity_poly.type
_entity_poly.pdbx_seq_one_letter_code
_entity_poly.pdbx_strand_id
1 'polypeptide(L)'
;MKAMRRIVVALLAVGMVLSFTACGSEKSVTFQYVDAQLGITSTQTITLHAKGDTVQKVEAYNDVELTLSDVSASDVALFNEQYKAVVDQLNAMADVYNTMDGCVATVKESVNSCRLTLTIDCTGDALSVLSAHGLMELEDSLKANQERMENDGYTVVE
;
A
#
# COMPACT_ATOMS: atom_id res chain seq x y z
N MET A 1 -34.13 8.19 6.32
CA MET A 1 -33.40 7.69 5.13
C MET A 1 -32.52 8.81 4.62
N LYS A 2 -31.28 8.87 5.12
CA LYS A 2 -30.30 9.89 4.69
C LYS A 2 -29.39 9.22 3.66
N ALA A 3 -29.36 9.79 2.46
CA ALA A 3 -28.59 9.31 1.34
C ALA A 3 -27.09 9.29 1.66
N MET A 4 -26.48 8.11 1.61
CA MET A 4 -25.05 7.95 1.59
C MET A 4 -24.49 8.65 0.35
N ARG A 5 -23.85 9.79 0.52
CA ARG A 5 -23.08 10.44 -0.54
C ARG A 5 -21.83 9.57 -0.78
N ARG A 6 -21.89 8.74 -1.80
CA ARG A 6 -20.69 8.12 -2.37
C ARG A 6 -19.91 9.20 -3.08
N ILE A 7 -18.79 9.63 -2.50
CA ILE A 7 -17.83 10.47 -3.21
C ILE A 7 -17.09 9.51 -4.15
N VAL A 8 -17.54 9.45 -5.38
CA VAL A 8 -16.81 8.82 -6.47
C VAL A 8 -15.73 9.83 -6.86
N VAL A 9 -14.52 9.60 -6.40
CA VAL A 9 -13.35 10.30 -6.95
C VAL A 9 -13.11 9.69 -8.32
N ALA A 10 -13.56 10.40 -9.37
CA ALA A 10 -13.25 10.06 -10.75
C ALA A 10 -11.76 10.38 -10.99
N LEU A 11 -10.88 9.39 -10.85
CA LEU A 11 -9.50 9.49 -11.29
C LEU A 11 -9.48 9.31 -12.81
N LEU A 12 -8.99 10.35 -13.50
CA LEU A 12 -8.68 10.36 -14.91
C LEU A 12 -7.69 9.24 -15.23
N ALA A 13 -8.12 8.30 -16.05
CA ALA A 13 -7.25 7.34 -16.67
C ALA A 13 -6.32 8.09 -17.65
N VAL A 14 -5.07 8.30 -17.26
CA VAL A 14 -4.02 8.77 -18.16
C VAL A 14 -3.35 7.55 -18.77
N GLY A 15 -3.33 7.56 -20.09
CA GLY A 15 -2.99 6.43 -20.93
C GLY A 15 -1.59 5.85 -20.70
N MET A 16 -1.53 4.52 -20.72
CA MET A 16 -0.31 3.73 -20.75
C MET A 16 0.58 4.14 -21.95
N VAL A 17 1.77 4.60 -21.66
CA VAL A 17 2.87 4.47 -22.60
C VAL A 17 3.65 3.22 -22.24
N LEU A 18 3.19 2.09 -22.73
CA LEU A 18 3.99 0.86 -22.73
C LEU A 18 5.07 0.99 -23.80
N SER A 19 6.21 1.53 -23.46
CA SER A 19 7.40 1.38 -24.27
C SER A 19 7.93 -0.03 -24.10
N PHE A 20 7.45 -0.94 -24.93
CA PHE A 20 8.06 -2.25 -25.12
C PHE A 20 9.39 -2.07 -25.81
N THR A 21 10.48 -1.97 -25.06
CA THR A 21 11.82 -2.09 -25.62
C THR A 21 12.60 -3.16 -24.86
N ALA A 22 12.95 -4.19 -25.61
CA ALA A 22 14.05 -5.15 -25.42
C ALA A 22 14.18 -5.87 -24.07
N CYS A 23 14.35 -7.15 -24.19
CA CYS A 23 14.78 -8.13 -23.19
C CYS A 23 15.76 -7.55 -22.15
N GLY A 24 15.33 -7.37 -20.91
CA GLY A 24 16.22 -7.02 -19.80
C GLY A 24 16.22 -5.56 -19.32
N SER A 25 15.34 -4.68 -19.82
CA SER A 25 15.20 -3.32 -19.27
C SER A 25 14.57 -3.33 -17.88
N GLU A 26 15.10 -2.50 -16.98
CA GLU A 26 14.48 -2.21 -15.69
C GLU A 26 13.20 -1.43 -15.90
N LYS A 27 12.16 -1.81 -15.16
CA LYS A 27 10.84 -1.18 -15.19
C LYS A 27 10.35 -1.00 -13.76
N SER A 28 9.59 0.07 -13.54
CA SER A 28 8.89 0.28 -12.28
C SER A 28 7.43 0.59 -12.56
N VAL A 29 6.53 0.00 -11.78
CA VAL A 29 5.10 0.27 -11.83
C VAL A 29 4.63 0.55 -10.42
N THR A 30 3.92 1.67 -10.24
CA THR A 30 3.39 2.08 -8.95
C THR A 30 1.87 1.96 -8.95
N PHE A 31 1.35 1.35 -7.90
CA PHE A 31 -0.07 1.15 -7.66
C PHE A 31 -0.48 1.93 -6.41
N GLN A 32 -1.69 2.46 -6.42
CA GLN A 32 -2.25 3.15 -5.27
C GLN A 32 -3.67 2.70 -4.99
N TYR A 33 -3.98 2.49 -3.72
CA TYR A 33 -5.32 2.25 -3.20
C TYR A 33 -5.62 3.23 -2.06
N VAL A 34 -6.79 3.85 -2.08
CA VAL A 34 -7.21 4.80 -1.04
C VAL A 34 -8.52 4.32 -0.45
N ASP A 35 -8.52 4.14 0.87
CA ASP A 35 -9.72 3.90 1.68
C ASP A 35 -9.91 5.05 2.67
N ALA A 36 -11.10 5.64 2.66
CA ALA A 36 -11.43 6.76 3.54
C ALA A 36 -12.73 6.45 4.27
N GLN A 37 -12.64 6.32 5.58
CA GLN A 37 -13.77 6.03 6.46
C GLN A 37 -13.75 6.96 7.67
N LEU A 38 -14.86 7.70 7.87
CA LEU A 38 -15.14 8.42 9.11
C LEU A 38 -13.94 9.20 9.69
N GLY A 39 -13.27 10.01 8.88
CA GLY A 39 -12.15 10.84 9.33
C GLY A 39 -10.78 10.15 9.40
N ILE A 40 -10.69 8.87 9.04
CA ILE A 40 -9.41 8.17 8.84
C ILE A 40 -9.28 7.87 7.36
N THR A 41 -8.16 8.29 6.77
CA THR A 41 -7.80 7.98 5.39
C THR A 41 -6.56 7.09 5.40
N SER A 42 -6.65 5.94 4.74
CA SER A 42 -5.52 5.04 4.49
C SER A 42 -5.17 5.07 3.02
N THR A 43 -3.93 5.39 2.70
CA THR A 43 -3.40 5.37 1.33
C THR A 43 -2.29 4.33 1.26
N GLN A 44 -2.54 3.27 0.51
CA GLN A 44 -1.53 2.26 0.23
C GLN A 44 -0.90 2.55 -1.13
N THR A 45 0.42 2.59 -1.17
CA THR A 45 1.20 2.76 -2.41
C THR A 45 2.20 1.62 -2.51
N ILE A 46 2.20 0.91 -3.62
CA ILE A 46 3.09 -0.23 -3.87
C ILE A 46 3.81 0.00 -5.18
N THR A 47 5.14 0.04 -5.14
CA THR A 47 5.99 0.13 -6.34
C THR A 47 6.71 -1.19 -6.55
N LEU A 48 6.48 -1.79 -7.70
CA LEU A 48 7.17 -2.99 -8.14
C LEU A 48 8.30 -2.61 -9.09
N HIS A 49 9.53 -2.97 -8.75
CA HIS A 49 10.70 -2.83 -9.61
C HIS A 49 11.00 -4.19 -10.24
N ALA A 50 11.03 -4.25 -11.56
CA ALA A 50 11.23 -5.49 -12.30
C ALA A 50 12.32 -5.38 -13.35
N LYS A 51 12.96 -6.53 -13.65
CA LYS A 51 13.85 -6.69 -14.78
C LYS A 51 13.18 -7.62 -15.79
N GLY A 52 12.77 -7.05 -16.92
CA GLY A 52 11.86 -7.75 -17.83
C GLY A 52 10.48 -7.91 -17.20
N ASP A 53 10.04 -9.14 -16.94
CA ASP A 53 8.80 -9.46 -16.21
C ASP A 53 9.04 -9.94 -14.78
N THR A 54 10.31 -10.09 -14.36
CA THR A 54 10.63 -10.60 -13.02
C THR A 54 10.78 -9.49 -12.02
N VAL A 55 9.96 -9.49 -10.96
CA VAL A 55 10.02 -8.53 -9.85
C VAL A 55 11.32 -8.77 -9.05
N GLN A 56 12.08 -7.71 -8.85
CA GLN A 56 13.37 -7.73 -8.14
C GLN A 56 13.29 -7.05 -6.78
N LYS A 57 12.42 -6.05 -6.64
CA LYS A 57 12.26 -5.27 -5.42
C LYS A 57 10.82 -4.76 -5.31
N VAL A 58 10.32 -4.70 -4.10
CA VAL A 58 9.06 -4.03 -3.77
C VAL A 58 9.33 -2.91 -2.79
N GLU A 59 8.72 -1.75 -3.04
CA GLU A 59 8.62 -0.66 -2.07
C GLU A 59 7.15 -0.40 -1.81
N ALA A 60 6.75 -0.44 -0.55
CA ALA A 60 5.37 -0.21 -0.17
C ALA A 60 5.29 0.84 0.95
N TYR A 61 4.27 1.68 0.85
CA TYR A 61 3.93 2.69 1.86
C TYR A 61 2.46 2.51 2.25
N ASN A 62 2.20 2.56 3.54
CA ASN A 62 0.84 2.70 4.05
C ASN A 62 0.78 3.98 4.90
N ASP A 63 0.17 5.01 4.31
CA ASP A 63 -0.08 6.29 4.95
C ASP A 63 -1.45 6.28 5.59
N VAL A 64 -1.52 6.52 6.89
CA VAL A 64 -2.77 6.67 7.62
C VAL A 64 -2.84 8.09 8.17
N GLU A 65 -3.89 8.82 7.81
CA GLU A 65 -4.14 10.19 8.24
C GLU A 65 -5.45 10.27 9.02
N LEU A 66 -5.42 10.99 10.16
CA LEU A 66 -6.59 11.31 10.97
C LEU A 66 -7.02 12.74 10.69
N THR A 67 -8.21 12.91 10.14
CA THR A 67 -8.83 14.22 9.87
C THR A 67 -10.01 14.42 10.81
N LEU A 68 -9.87 15.30 11.79
CA LEU A 68 -10.89 15.57 12.83
C LEU A 68 -11.84 16.71 12.49
N SER A 69 -11.69 17.38 11.33
CA SER A 69 -12.50 18.53 10.94
C SER A 69 -14.01 18.26 10.87
N ASP A 70 -14.36 17.00 10.54
CA ASP A 70 -15.75 16.59 10.34
C ASP A 70 -16.26 15.68 11.49
N VAL A 71 -15.46 15.55 12.55
CA VAL A 71 -15.78 14.72 13.72
C VAL A 71 -16.39 15.57 14.81
N SER A 72 -17.49 15.10 15.41
CA SER A 72 -18.10 15.82 16.55
C SER A 72 -17.17 15.79 17.76
N ALA A 73 -17.24 16.84 18.59
CA ALA A 73 -16.38 16.92 19.78
C ALA A 73 -16.57 15.73 20.76
N SER A 74 -17.76 15.11 20.76
CA SER A 74 -18.05 13.90 21.56
C SER A 74 -17.31 12.66 21.05
N ASP A 75 -16.99 12.62 19.76
CA ASP A 75 -16.45 11.43 19.12
C ASP A 75 -14.92 11.48 18.96
N VAL A 76 -14.32 12.66 19.20
CA VAL A 76 -12.84 12.85 19.07
C VAL A 76 -12.05 11.82 19.89
N ALA A 77 -12.49 11.51 21.11
CA ALA A 77 -11.80 10.53 21.96
C ALA A 77 -11.81 9.13 21.33
N LEU A 78 -12.96 8.70 20.77
CA LEU A 78 -13.11 7.43 20.09
C LEU A 78 -12.20 7.34 18.85
N PHE A 79 -12.15 8.40 18.04
CA PHE A 79 -11.30 8.46 16.86
C PHE A 79 -9.82 8.41 17.21
N ASN A 80 -9.40 9.09 18.26
CA ASN A 80 -8.02 9.00 18.74
C ASN A 80 -7.66 7.58 19.23
N GLU A 81 -8.57 6.88 19.89
CA GLU A 81 -8.36 5.48 20.28
C GLU A 81 -8.26 4.56 19.05
N GLN A 82 -9.13 4.75 18.06
CA GLN A 82 -9.07 3.98 16.81
C GLN A 82 -7.76 4.25 16.04
N TYR A 83 -7.36 5.51 15.92
CA TYR A 83 -6.10 5.87 15.29
C TYR A 83 -4.91 5.23 16.01
N LYS A 84 -4.89 5.29 17.36
CA LYS A 84 -3.83 4.64 18.14
C LYS A 84 -3.79 3.13 17.89
N ALA A 85 -4.94 2.46 17.82
CA ALA A 85 -5.00 1.04 17.52
C ALA A 85 -4.42 0.72 16.12
N VAL A 86 -4.65 1.58 15.13
CA VAL A 86 -4.07 1.44 13.79
C VAL A 86 -2.54 1.62 13.86
N VAL A 87 -2.04 2.62 14.59
CA VAL A 87 -0.60 2.83 14.76
C VAL A 87 0.06 1.61 15.44
N ASP A 88 -0.56 1.10 16.50
CA ASP A 88 -0.06 -0.09 17.21
C ASP A 88 -0.03 -1.32 16.26
N GLN A 89 -1.03 -1.47 15.39
CA GLN A 89 -1.08 -2.53 14.37
C GLN A 89 0.04 -2.36 13.32
N LEU A 90 0.28 -1.14 12.82
CA LEU A 90 1.36 -0.89 11.85
C LEU A 90 2.74 -1.18 12.45
N ASN A 91 2.96 -0.83 13.73
CA ASN A 91 4.19 -1.19 14.44
C ASN A 91 4.36 -2.71 14.55
N ALA A 92 3.31 -3.43 14.94
CA ALA A 92 3.35 -4.89 15.02
C ALA A 92 3.63 -5.53 13.66
N MET A 93 3.04 -5.00 12.58
CA MET A 93 3.34 -5.45 11.21
C MET A 93 4.82 -5.20 10.84
N ALA A 94 5.35 -4.02 11.15
CA ALA A 94 6.76 -3.72 10.89
C ALA A 94 7.69 -4.67 11.63
N ASP A 95 7.38 -5.00 12.89
CA ASP A 95 8.16 -5.96 13.67
C ASP A 95 8.14 -7.35 13.00
N VAL A 96 6.98 -7.81 12.51
CA VAL A 96 6.87 -9.09 11.78
C VAL A 96 7.70 -9.06 10.51
N TYR A 97 7.57 -8.02 9.66
CA TYR A 97 8.36 -7.91 8.44
C TYR A 97 9.86 -7.91 8.70
N ASN A 98 10.33 -7.24 9.76
CA ASN A 98 11.74 -7.19 10.12
C ASN A 98 12.31 -8.53 10.63
N THR A 99 11.47 -9.54 10.88
CA THR A 99 11.94 -10.90 11.17
C THR A 99 12.23 -11.73 9.90
N MET A 100 11.86 -11.21 8.71
CA MET A 100 11.98 -11.93 7.46
C MET A 100 13.21 -11.46 6.67
N ASP A 101 13.93 -12.40 6.09
CA ASP A 101 15.09 -12.11 5.25
C ASP A 101 14.65 -11.29 4.01
N GLY A 102 15.43 -10.26 3.69
CA GLY A 102 15.16 -9.37 2.56
C GLY A 102 14.09 -8.31 2.82
N CYS A 103 13.46 -8.28 3.99
CA CYS A 103 12.45 -7.29 4.35
C CYS A 103 13.02 -6.24 5.33
N VAL A 104 12.69 -4.98 5.07
CA VAL A 104 12.98 -3.85 5.98
C VAL A 104 11.72 -3.02 6.11
N ALA A 105 11.21 -2.88 7.33
CA ALA A 105 10.04 -2.10 7.64
C ALA A 105 10.32 -1.04 8.71
N THR A 106 9.75 0.14 8.54
CA THR A 106 9.84 1.24 9.52
C THR A 106 8.49 1.93 9.64
N VAL A 107 8.16 2.38 10.85
CA VAL A 107 6.98 3.20 11.11
C VAL A 107 7.43 4.59 11.55
N LYS A 108 6.84 5.61 10.93
CA LYS A 108 6.99 7.02 11.35
C LYS A 108 5.63 7.54 11.78
N GLU A 109 5.56 8.01 13.02
CA GLU A 109 4.35 8.58 13.60
C GLU A 109 4.48 10.10 13.71
N SER A 110 3.39 10.79 13.50
CA SER A 110 3.15 12.21 13.73
C SER A 110 1.88 12.39 14.55
N VAL A 111 1.50 13.62 14.86
CA VAL A 111 0.33 13.90 15.69
C VAL A 111 -0.95 13.30 15.12
N ASN A 112 -1.15 13.42 13.80
CA ASN A 112 -2.37 12.97 13.10
C ASN A 112 -2.05 12.11 11.88
N SER A 113 -0.86 11.58 11.76
CA SER A 113 -0.48 10.71 10.63
C SER A 113 0.54 9.67 11.05
N CYS A 114 0.46 8.52 10.41
CA CYS A 114 1.40 7.43 10.58
C CYS A 114 1.73 6.84 9.22
N ARG A 115 3.00 6.56 8.96
CA ARG A 115 3.47 5.92 7.73
C ARG A 115 4.25 4.65 8.06
N LEU A 116 3.77 3.52 7.58
CA LEU A 116 4.56 2.31 7.44
C LEU A 116 5.30 2.36 6.09
N THR A 117 6.60 2.19 6.11
CA THR A 117 7.44 2.01 4.92
C THR A 117 7.96 0.58 4.94
N LEU A 118 7.81 -0.15 3.82
CA LEU A 118 8.30 -1.51 3.65
C LEU A 118 9.12 -1.60 2.36
N THR A 119 10.30 -2.18 2.46
CA THR A 119 11.14 -2.54 1.32
C THR A 119 11.39 -4.04 1.36
N ILE A 120 11.20 -4.71 0.22
CA ILE A 120 11.42 -6.15 0.06
C ILE A 120 12.42 -6.34 -1.08
N ASP A 121 13.53 -6.99 -0.80
CA ASP A 121 14.42 -7.54 -1.80
C ASP A 121 13.87 -8.90 -2.24
N CYS A 122 13.41 -8.99 -3.49
CA CYS A 122 12.78 -10.20 -4.03
C CYS A 122 13.78 -11.21 -4.56
N THR A 123 15.05 -11.10 -4.16
CA THR A 123 16.03 -12.13 -4.45
C THR A 123 15.81 -13.36 -3.56
N GLY A 124 15.79 -14.56 -4.14
CA GLY A 124 15.50 -15.80 -3.40
C GLY A 124 14.02 -16.03 -3.16
N ASP A 125 13.66 -16.47 -1.95
CA ASP A 125 12.31 -16.95 -1.61
C ASP A 125 11.44 -15.91 -0.90
N ALA A 126 11.84 -14.63 -0.84
CA ALA A 126 11.17 -13.60 -0.03
C ALA A 126 9.67 -13.47 -0.36
N LEU A 127 9.28 -13.44 -1.64
CA LEU A 127 7.88 -13.34 -2.04
C LEU A 127 7.07 -14.57 -1.61
N SER A 128 7.64 -15.77 -1.74
CA SER A 128 6.97 -17.00 -1.33
C SER A 128 6.80 -17.09 0.20
N VAL A 129 7.78 -16.59 0.95
CA VAL A 129 7.71 -16.51 2.42
C VAL A 129 6.62 -15.53 2.85
N LEU A 130 6.54 -14.35 2.24
CA LEU A 130 5.50 -13.35 2.53
C LEU A 130 4.10 -13.87 2.24
N SER A 131 3.93 -14.54 1.09
CA SER A 131 2.67 -15.18 0.72
C SER A 131 2.27 -16.30 1.69
N ALA A 132 3.22 -17.16 2.09
CA ALA A 132 2.98 -18.23 3.05
C ALA A 132 2.54 -17.71 4.44
N HIS A 133 2.98 -16.51 4.81
CA HIS A 133 2.56 -15.85 6.06
C HIS A 133 1.28 -15.01 5.90
N GLY A 134 0.69 -14.94 4.70
CA GLY A 134 -0.51 -14.16 4.42
C GLY A 134 -0.32 -12.64 4.57
N LEU A 135 0.92 -12.17 4.48
CA LEU A 135 1.27 -10.77 4.67
C LEU A 135 1.16 -9.94 3.39
N MET A 136 1.56 -10.53 2.28
CA MET A 136 1.49 -9.92 0.96
C MET A 136 1.43 -11.02 -0.11
N GLU A 137 0.40 -11.00 -0.92
CA GLU A 137 0.27 -11.95 -2.03
C GLU A 137 0.84 -11.32 -3.29
N LEU A 138 2.12 -11.45 -3.52
CA LEU A 138 2.81 -11.03 -4.75
C LEU A 138 3.41 -12.24 -5.45
N GLU A 139 3.46 -12.16 -6.77
CA GLU A 139 4.07 -13.14 -7.65
C GLU A 139 5.40 -12.62 -8.21
N ASP A 140 6.22 -13.51 -8.73
CA ASP A 140 7.47 -13.12 -9.40
C ASP A 140 7.23 -12.34 -10.71
N SER A 141 6.06 -12.50 -11.33
CA SER A 141 5.69 -11.84 -12.58
C SER A 141 5.09 -10.45 -12.33
N LEU A 142 5.70 -9.44 -12.93
CA LEU A 142 5.17 -8.06 -12.92
C LEU A 142 3.77 -8.00 -13.53
N LYS A 143 3.56 -8.70 -14.66
CA LYS A 143 2.28 -8.72 -15.34
C LYS A 143 1.18 -9.35 -14.50
N ALA A 144 1.44 -10.49 -13.85
CA ALA A 144 0.48 -11.14 -12.97
C ALA A 144 0.10 -10.24 -11.78
N ASN A 145 1.09 -9.55 -11.21
CA ASN A 145 0.83 -8.57 -10.13
C ASN A 145 -0.01 -7.38 -10.61
N GLN A 146 0.24 -6.86 -11.82
CA GLN A 146 -0.58 -5.77 -12.38
C GLN A 146 -2.05 -6.19 -12.52
N GLU A 147 -2.31 -7.34 -13.16
CA GLU A 147 -3.66 -7.86 -13.35
C GLU A 147 -4.38 -8.05 -12.00
N ARG A 148 -3.69 -8.56 -10.98
CA ARG A 148 -4.26 -8.75 -9.66
C ARG A 148 -4.52 -7.44 -8.95
N MET A 149 -3.55 -6.52 -8.89
CA MET A 149 -3.71 -5.21 -8.25
C MET A 149 -4.88 -4.42 -8.83
N GLU A 150 -5.04 -4.44 -10.16
CA GLU A 150 -6.19 -3.81 -10.82
C GLU A 150 -7.52 -4.47 -10.41
N ASN A 151 -7.57 -5.80 -10.31
CA ASN A 151 -8.75 -6.52 -9.85
C ASN A 151 -9.08 -6.23 -8.37
N ASP A 152 -8.08 -5.99 -7.54
CA ASP A 152 -8.22 -5.64 -6.12
C ASP A 152 -8.55 -4.14 -5.91
N GLY A 153 -8.71 -3.38 -7.00
CA GLY A 153 -9.16 -1.99 -6.96
C GLY A 153 -8.02 -0.95 -6.84
N TYR A 154 -6.77 -1.38 -7.01
CA TYR A 154 -5.66 -0.45 -7.11
C TYR A 154 -5.67 0.27 -8.46
N THR A 155 -5.19 1.50 -8.45
CA THR A 155 -4.97 2.29 -9.67
C THR A 155 -3.47 2.44 -9.91
N VAL A 156 -3.06 2.34 -11.18
CA VAL A 156 -1.68 2.65 -11.58
C VAL A 156 -1.47 4.16 -11.50
N VAL A 157 -0.40 4.57 -10.82
CA VAL A 157 0.04 5.97 -10.72
C VAL A 157 1.44 6.11 -11.30
N GLU A 158 1.71 7.25 -11.95
CA GLU A 158 3.01 7.56 -12.55
C GLU A 158 3.97 8.18 -11.52
#